data_32ef009d0c52e0ddff4f091ef309ad5a
#
_entry.id   32ef009d0c52e0ddff4f091ef309ad5a
#
_cell.length_a   1.000
_cell.length_b   1.000
_cell.length_c   1.000
_cell.angle_alpha   90.00
_cell.angle_beta   90.00
_cell.angle_gamma   90.00
#
_symmetry.space_group_name_H-M   'P 1'
#
loop_
_entity.id
_entity.type
_entity.pdbx_description
1 polymer ?
#
loop_
_entity_poly.entity_id
_entity_poly.type
_entity_poly.pdbx_seq_one_letter_code
_entity_poly.pdbx_strand_id
1 'polypeptide(L)'
;MTATQFALAVRADSKWVQNAARILGTRFRYTIAEVRWLGLVRILNWEFSIPLVEAGRLATVALRLPPETRELRLLESDDGSAAIVLDLARYHSSFAAALSAALTLGAPRRRGRRAGGSDGDAIERARKFGVDLGLLRSSLALTPTERLARLDSNARFVAALRHGDRRAQATGVRRVAERRVREEE
;
A
#
# COMPACT_ATOMS: atom_id res chain seq x y z
N MET A 1 14.64 -3.20 -12.02
CA MET A 1 14.21 -2.06 -11.17
C MET A 1 15.37 -1.57 -10.32
N THR A 2 15.26 -0.37 -9.73
CA THR A 2 16.29 0.17 -8.83
C THR A 2 16.14 -0.42 -7.41
N ALA A 3 17.20 -0.33 -6.59
CA ALA A 3 17.13 -0.77 -5.17
C ALA A 3 16.04 -0.04 -4.38
N THR A 4 15.82 1.25 -4.67
CA THR A 4 14.75 2.04 -4.04
C THR A 4 13.37 1.55 -4.46
N GLN A 5 13.15 1.31 -5.76
CA GLN A 5 11.88 0.74 -6.25
C GLN A 5 11.62 -0.64 -5.65
N PHE A 6 12.66 -1.46 -5.52
CA PHE A 6 12.58 -2.77 -4.89
C PHE A 6 12.13 -2.67 -3.44
N ALA A 7 12.77 -1.83 -2.64
CA ALA A 7 12.43 -1.62 -1.24
C ALA A 7 10.99 -1.09 -1.08
N LEU A 8 10.57 -0.13 -1.92
CA LEU A 8 9.20 0.41 -1.93
C LEU A 8 8.17 -0.68 -2.27
N ALA A 9 8.44 -1.51 -3.28
CA ALA A 9 7.51 -2.57 -3.70
C ALA A 9 7.38 -3.67 -2.65
N VAL A 10 8.47 -3.97 -1.91
CA VAL A 10 8.46 -4.87 -0.74
C VAL A 10 7.79 -4.20 0.47
N ARG A 11 7.55 -2.88 0.43
CA ARG A 11 7.06 -2.06 1.55
C ARG A 11 8.01 -2.09 2.75
N ALA A 12 9.33 -2.13 2.51
CA ALA A 12 10.36 -2.17 3.52
C ALA A 12 11.36 -1.03 3.30
N ASP A 13 12.11 -0.69 4.34
CA ASP A 13 13.27 0.18 4.17
C ASP A 13 14.47 -0.59 3.59
N SER A 14 15.41 0.15 3.05
CA SER A 14 16.61 -0.44 2.42
C SER A 14 17.47 -1.23 3.42
N LYS A 15 17.47 -0.84 4.69
CA LYS A 15 18.24 -1.51 5.75
C LYS A 15 17.65 -2.88 6.05
N TRP A 16 16.31 -2.98 6.12
CA TRP A 16 15.63 -4.25 6.29
C TRP A 16 15.92 -5.20 5.12
N VAL A 17 15.84 -4.69 3.87
CA VAL A 17 16.16 -5.49 2.67
C VAL A 17 17.59 -6.03 2.71
N GLN A 18 18.57 -5.19 3.09
CA GLN A 18 19.97 -5.61 3.22
C GLN A 18 20.15 -6.65 4.33
N ASN A 19 19.49 -6.48 5.45
CA ASN A 19 19.54 -7.43 6.57
C ASN A 19 18.89 -8.76 6.19
N ALA A 20 17.74 -8.73 5.52
CA ALA A 20 17.07 -9.91 5.00
C ALA A 20 17.96 -10.67 4.00
N ALA A 21 18.63 -9.96 3.08
CA ALA A 21 19.58 -10.55 2.14
C ALA A 21 20.71 -11.31 2.85
N ARG A 22 21.24 -10.71 3.92
CA ARG A 22 22.31 -11.31 4.72
C ARG A 22 21.84 -12.57 5.46
N ILE A 23 20.67 -12.52 6.10
CA ILE A 23 20.13 -13.66 6.88
C ILE A 23 19.70 -14.79 5.95
N LEU A 24 19.13 -14.49 4.79
CA LEU A 24 18.69 -15.47 3.80
C LEU A 24 19.84 -16.00 2.91
N GLY A 25 21.06 -15.47 3.07
CA GLY A 25 22.20 -15.85 2.25
C GLY A 25 22.04 -15.55 0.76
N THR A 26 21.22 -14.55 0.42
CA THR A 26 20.80 -14.26 -0.97
C THR A 26 21.24 -12.86 -1.40
N ARG A 27 21.66 -12.75 -2.68
CA ARG A 27 21.96 -11.48 -3.32
C ARG A 27 20.82 -11.14 -4.29
N PHE A 28 20.04 -10.14 -3.97
CA PHE A 28 18.90 -9.74 -4.81
C PHE A 28 19.35 -9.06 -6.11
N ARG A 29 18.76 -9.48 -7.22
CA ARG A 29 18.95 -8.89 -8.56
C ARG A 29 17.88 -7.84 -8.88
N TYR A 30 17.01 -7.53 -7.94
CA TYR A 30 15.91 -6.55 -8.06
C TYR A 30 14.93 -6.88 -9.18
N THR A 31 14.61 -8.17 -9.35
CA THR A 31 13.59 -8.66 -10.29
C THR A 31 12.20 -8.61 -9.67
N ILE A 32 11.16 -8.65 -10.51
CA ILE A 32 9.76 -8.70 -10.05
C ILE A 32 9.49 -9.99 -9.24
N ALA A 33 10.07 -11.10 -9.65
CA ALA A 33 9.92 -12.37 -8.95
C ALA A 33 10.50 -12.30 -7.52
N GLU A 34 11.67 -11.68 -7.36
CA GLU A 34 12.29 -11.48 -6.05
C GLU A 34 11.51 -10.50 -5.18
N VAL A 35 10.95 -9.42 -5.76
CA VAL A 35 10.06 -8.51 -5.03
C VAL A 35 8.82 -9.24 -4.52
N ARG A 36 8.20 -10.04 -5.38
CA ARG A 36 7.02 -10.83 -5.02
C ARG A 36 7.35 -11.82 -3.90
N TRP A 37 8.46 -12.50 -3.99
CA TRP A 37 8.91 -13.44 -2.96
C TRP A 37 9.25 -12.73 -1.66
N LEU A 38 10.09 -11.69 -1.69
CA LEU A 38 10.52 -10.98 -0.48
C LEU A 38 9.37 -10.22 0.18
N GLY A 39 8.40 -9.73 -0.60
CA GLY A 39 7.18 -9.12 -0.09
C GLY A 39 6.35 -10.10 0.75
N LEU A 40 6.24 -11.35 0.30
CA LEU A 40 5.57 -12.40 1.06
C LEU A 40 6.36 -12.80 2.31
N VAL A 41 7.69 -12.96 2.19
CA VAL A 41 8.59 -13.19 3.33
C VAL A 41 8.39 -12.11 4.40
N ARG A 42 8.29 -10.85 3.99
CA ARG A 42 8.08 -9.74 4.92
C ARG A 42 6.74 -9.84 5.66
N ILE A 43 5.66 -10.17 4.96
CA ILE A 43 4.35 -10.35 5.59
C ILE A 43 4.41 -11.47 6.62
N LEU A 44 4.96 -12.64 6.25
CA LEU A 44 5.09 -13.77 7.15
C LEU A 44 5.95 -13.45 8.39
N ASN A 45 7.04 -12.72 8.19
CA ASN A 45 7.90 -12.31 9.29
C ASN A 45 7.28 -11.22 10.18
N TRP A 46 6.63 -10.21 9.59
CA TRP A 46 6.12 -9.06 10.32
C TRP A 46 4.77 -9.33 10.99
N GLU A 47 3.80 -9.89 10.25
CA GLU A 47 2.44 -10.11 10.75
C GLU A 47 2.32 -11.37 11.62
N PHE A 48 3.11 -12.41 11.30
CA PHE A 48 3.01 -13.69 11.98
C PHE A 48 4.24 -14.02 12.83
N SER A 49 5.22 -13.11 12.91
CA SER A 49 6.46 -13.29 13.69
C SER A 49 7.27 -14.54 13.30
N ILE A 50 7.09 -15.03 12.08
CA ILE A 50 7.81 -16.21 11.59
C ILE A 50 9.29 -15.82 11.33
N PRO A 51 10.28 -16.60 11.79
CA PRO A 51 11.70 -16.34 11.52
C PRO A 51 11.96 -16.20 10.02
N LEU A 52 12.85 -15.25 9.61
CA LEU A 52 13.08 -14.91 8.19
C LEU A 52 13.42 -16.11 7.33
N VAL A 53 14.23 -17.05 7.82
CA VAL A 53 14.63 -18.26 7.07
C VAL A 53 13.40 -19.15 6.79
N GLU A 54 12.57 -19.36 7.80
CA GLU A 54 11.35 -20.16 7.66
C GLU A 54 10.31 -19.44 6.80
N ALA A 55 10.14 -18.13 6.98
CA ALA A 55 9.29 -17.30 6.11
C ALA A 55 9.74 -17.38 4.63
N GLY A 56 11.06 -17.43 4.37
CA GLY A 56 11.61 -17.62 3.03
C GLY A 56 11.24 -18.97 2.42
N ARG A 57 11.28 -20.03 3.22
CA ARG A 57 10.89 -21.39 2.80
C ARG A 57 9.42 -21.45 2.48
N LEU A 58 8.56 -20.97 3.39
CA LEU A 58 7.11 -20.93 3.22
C LEU A 58 6.68 -20.08 2.01
N ALA A 59 7.29 -18.91 1.82
CA ALA A 59 7.03 -18.07 0.65
C ALA A 59 7.40 -18.78 -0.67
N THR A 60 8.46 -19.58 -0.68
CA THR A 60 8.87 -20.36 -1.86
C THR A 60 7.83 -21.42 -2.20
N VAL A 61 7.31 -22.11 -1.20
CA VAL A 61 6.24 -23.11 -1.39
C VAL A 61 4.96 -22.43 -1.89
N ALA A 62 4.53 -21.35 -1.22
CA ALA A 62 3.32 -20.62 -1.56
C ALA A 62 3.30 -20.11 -3.02
N LEU A 63 4.44 -19.58 -3.49
CA LEU A 63 4.52 -18.99 -4.83
C LEU A 63 4.72 -20.00 -5.97
N ARG A 64 4.94 -21.27 -5.66
CA ARG A 64 4.97 -22.39 -6.63
C ARG A 64 3.59 -22.95 -6.93
N LEU A 65 2.59 -22.63 -6.12
CA LEU A 65 1.22 -23.10 -6.31
C LEU A 65 0.60 -22.49 -7.57
N PRO A 66 -0.35 -23.19 -8.19
CA PRO A 66 -1.11 -22.67 -9.32
C PRO A 66 -1.81 -21.35 -8.96
N PRO A 67 -1.95 -20.43 -9.93
CA PRO A 67 -2.56 -19.11 -9.72
C PRO A 67 -4.04 -19.19 -9.28
N GLU A 68 -4.71 -20.31 -9.49
CA GLU A 68 -6.08 -20.59 -9.08
C GLU A 68 -6.20 -20.84 -7.58
N THR A 69 -5.08 -21.16 -6.89
CA THR A 69 -5.04 -21.38 -5.46
C THR A 69 -5.31 -20.07 -4.73
N ARG A 70 -6.47 -19.94 -4.13
CA ARG A 70 -6.87 -18.72 -3.41
C ARG A 70 -6.31 -18.67 -2.01
N GLU A 71 -6.30 -19.81 -1.33
CA GLU A 71 -5.88 -19.92 0.07
C GLU A 71 -4.88 -21.05 0.23
N LEU A 72 -3.89 -20.82 1.09
CA LEU A 72 -2.90 -21.81 1.45
C LEU A 72 -2.79 -21.87 2.97
N ARG A 73 -2.97 -23.08 3.55
CA ARG A 73 -2.60 -23.35 4.92
C ARG A 73 -1.09 -23.53 5.00
N LEU A 74 -0.43 -22.66 5.77
CA LEU A 74 1.03 -22.62 5.89
C LEU A 74 1.53 -23.44 7.07
N LEU A 75 0.85 -23.31 8.19
CA LEU A 75 1.18 -23.97 9.45
C LEU A 75 -0.13 -24.38 10.11
N GLU A 76 -0.14 -25.54 10.70
CA GLU A 76 -1.26 -26.06 11.49
C GLU A 76 -0.70 -26.62 12.79
N SER A 77 -1.40 -26.38 13.92
CA SER A 77 -1.05 -26.96 15.19
C SER A 77 -1.32 -28.47 15.19
N ASP A 78 -0.58 -29.24 15.98
CA ASP A 78 -0.69 -30.72 16.03
C ASP A 78 -2.10 -31.20 16.36
N ASP A 79 -2.86 -30.42 17.11
CA ASP A 79 -4.24 -30.67 17.48
C ASP A 79 -5.28 -30.10 16.48
N GLY A 80 -4.84 -29.45 15.42
CA GLY A 80 -5.70 -28.81 14.43
C GLY A 80 -6.48 -27.59 14.92
N SER A 81 -6.25 -27.14 16.18
CA SER A 81 -6.98 -26.03 16.79
C SER A 81 -6.59 -24.66 16.23
N ALA A 82 -5.42 -24.53 15.63
CA ALA A 82 -4.93 -23.29 15.05
C ALA A 82 -4.22 -23.55 13.71
N ALA A 83 -4.46 -22.67 12.74
CA ALA A 83 -3.78 -22.71 11.46
C ALA A 83 -3.46 -21.29 10.97
N ILE A 84 -2.32 -21.12 10.31
CA ILE A 84 -2.02 -19.91 9.54
C ILE A 84 -2.50 -20.12 8.12
N VAL A 85 -3.50 -19.34 7.72
CA VAL A 85 -4.05 -19.36 6.36
C VAL A 85 -3.62 -18.11 5.64
N LEU A 86 -3.03 -18.27 4.47
CA LEU A 86 -2.62 -17.18 3.59
C LEU A 86 -3.60 -17.05 2.43
N ASP A 87 -4.26 -15.89 2.32
CA ASP A 87 -5.03 -15.49 1.15
C ASP A 87 -4.08 -15.03 0.03
N LEU A 88 -3.77 -15.94 -0.88
CA LEU A 88 -2.88 -15.67 -2.00
C LEU A 88 -3.48 -14.70 -3.02
N ALA A 89 -4.79 -14.73 -3.24
CA ALA A 89 -5.46 -13.83 -4.18
C ALA A 89 -5.35 -12.38 -3.69
N ARG A 90 -5.63 -12.16 -2.40
CA ARG A 90 -5.47 -10.85 -1.76
C ARG A 90 -4.02 -10.40 -1.75
N TYR A 91 -3.09 -11.31 -1.48
CA TYR A 91 -1.66 -11.02 -1.55
C TYR A 91 -1.27 -10.54 -2.95
N HIS A 92 -1.65 -11.26 -4.02
CA HIS A 92 -1.32 -10.89 -5.39
C HIS A 92 -1.88 -9.53 -5.80
N SER A 93 -3.12 -9.23 -5.43
CA SER A 93 -3.73 -7.92 -5.69
C SER A 93 -2.99 -6.80 -4.97
N SER A 94 -2.67 -7.00 -3.69
CA SER A 94 -1.91 -6.04 -2.88
C SER A 94 -0.48 -5.85 -3.40
N PHE A 95 0.16 -6.92 -3.84
CA PHE A 95 1.49 -6.88 -4.46
C PHE A 95 1.47 -6.10 -5.78
N ALA A 96 0.51 -6.36 -6.66
CA ALA A 96 0.39 -5.64 -7.94
C ALA A 96 0.23 -4.13 -7.73
N ALA A 97 -0.60 -3.72 -6.77
CA ALA A 97 -0.76 -2.33 -6.39
C ALA A 97 0.55 -1.70 -5.85
N ALA A 98 1.26 -2.40 -4.95
CA ALA A 98 2.53 -1.93 -4.41
C ALA A 98 3.63 -1.82 -5.47
N LEU A 99 3.70 -2.80 -6.37
CA LEU A 99 4.65 -2.78 -7.49
C LEU A 99 4.38 -1.62 -8.43
N SER A 100 3.12 -1.40 -8.82
CA SER A 100 2.72 -0.27 -9.67
C SER A 100 3.10 1.07 -9.03
N ALA A 101 2.78 1.26 -7.76
CA ALA A 101 3.16 2.46 -7.02
C ALA A 101 4.69 2.65 -6.96
N ALA A 102 5.45 1.60 -6.70
CA ALA A 102 6.91 1.66 -6.63
C ALA A 102 7.54 2.01 -7.98
N LEU A 103 7.04 1.46 -9.08
CA LEU A 103 7.50 1.78 -10.43
C LEU A 103 7.20 3.22 -10.81
N THR A 104 6.04 3.74 -10.41
CA THR A 104 5.63 5.14 -10.68
C THR A 104 6.42 6.13 -9.83
N LEU A 105 6.51 5.90 -8.51
CA LEU A 105 7.19 6.80 -7.57
C LEU A 105 8.71 6.72 -7.67
N GLY A 106 9.23 5.53 -7.89
CA GLY A 106 10.65 5.26 -8.01
C GLY A 106 11.20 5.46 -9.42
N ALA A 107 10.37 5.82 -10.41
CA ALA A 107 10.89 6.21 -11.71
C ALA A 107 11.92 7.32 -11.48
N PRO A 108 13.18 7.19 -11.99
CA PRO A 108 14.11 8.29 -11.90
C PRO A 108 13.38 9.45 -12.53
N ARG A 109 13.07 10.48 -11.72
CA ARG A 109 12.70 11.76 -12.29
C ARG A 109 13.80 11.99 -13.32
N ARG A 110 13.51 11.84 -14.61
CA ARG A 110 14.38 12.34 -15.63
C ARG A 110 14.69 13.71 -15.08
N ARG A 111 15.94 13.91 -14.63
CA ARG A 111 16.43 15.27 -14.40
C ARG A 111 16.22 15.90 -15.76
N GLY A 112 15.03 16.45 -15.91
CA GLY A 112 14.66 17.12 -17.11
C GLY A 112 15.80 18.09 -17.24
N ARG A 113 16.61 17.90 -18.30
CA ARG A 113 17.38 18.95 -18.86
C ARG A 113 16.48 20.14 -18.59
N ARG A 114 16.88 21.04 -17.67
CA ARG A 114 16.14 22.25 -17.42
C ARG A 114 15.82 22.79 -18.81
N ALA A 115 14.66 22.39 -19.32
CA ALA A 115 14.09 23.06 -20.44
C ALA A 115 14.03 24.49 -19.90
N GLY A 116 14.78 25.40 -20.51
CA GLY A 116 14.82 26.80 -20.15
C GLY A 116 13.46 27.46 -20.40
N GLY A 117 12.40 26.79 -20.04
CA GLY A 117 11.04 27.29 -19.94
C GLY A 117 11.01 28.22 -18.75
N SER A 118 10.72 29.48 -19.00
CA SER A 118 10.49 30.47 -17.96
C SER A 118 9.48 29.92 -16.94
N ASP A 119 9.61 30.27 -15.65
CA ASP A 119 8.68 29.87 -14.59
C ASP A 119 7.21 30.13 -14.94
N GLY A 120 6.95 31.10 -15.85
CA GLY A 120 5.63 31.36 -16.44
C GLY A 120 4.99 30.18 -17.16
N ASP A 121 5.78 29.37 -17.87
CA ASP A 121 5.27 28.22 -18.64
C ASP A 121 4.81 27.05 -17.72
N ALA A 122 5.44 26.88 -16.56
CA ALA A 122 5.04 25.86 -15.58
C ALA A 122 3.73 26.24 -14.86
N ILE A 123 3.55 27.52 -14.53
CA ILE A 123 2.35 28.06 -13.90
C ILE A 123 1.17 28.00 -14.88
N GLU A 124 1.40 28.33 -16.14
CA GLU A 124 0.38 28.30 -17.19
C GLU A 124 -0.10 26.89 -17.48
N ARG A 125 0.82 25.92 -17.51
CA ARG A 125 0.48 24.49 -17.60
C ARG A 125 -0.33 24.02 -16.40
N ALA A 126 0.04 24.38 -15.18
CA ALA A 126 -0.70 24.04 -13.98
C ALA A 126 -2.14 24.59 -14.00
N ARG A 127 -2.31 25.85 -14.47
CA ARG A 127 -3.63 26.48 -14.67
C ARG A 127 -4.47 25.71 -15.70
N LYS A 128 -3.85 25.29 -16.81
CA LYS A 128 -4.50 24.53 -17.88
C LYS A 128 -4.96 23.13 -17.43
N PHE A 129 -4.29 22.55 -16.43
CA PHE A 129 -4.68 21.31 -15.75
C PHE A 129 -5.71 21.50 -14.64
N GLY A 130 -6.26 22.71 -14.45
CA GLY A 130 -7.28 22.99 -13.44
C GLY A 130 -6.73 23.12 -12.02
N VAL A 131 -5.41 23.29 -11.85
CA VAL A 131 -4.79 23.51 -10.54
C VAL A 131 -5.13 24.91 -10.05
N ASP A 132 -5.76 25.02 -8.88
CA ASP A 132 -6.01 26.30 -8.23
C ASP A 132 -4.69 26.89 -7.71
N LEU A 133 -4.22 27.92 -8.43
CA LEU A 133 -2.97 28.60 -8.10
C LEU A 133 -3.07 29.40 -6.80
N GLY A 134 -4.28 29.80 -6.38
CA GLY A 134 -4.52 30.46 -5.08
C GLY A 134 -4.25 29.50 -3.93
N LEU A 135 -4.82 28.28 -4.02
CA LEU A 135 -4.57 27.21 -3.06
C LEU A 135 -3.09 26.80 -3.02
N LEU A 136 -2.44 26.72 -4.18
CA LEU A 136 -1.02 26.38 -4.25
C LEU A 136 -0.18 27.46 -3.53
N ARG A 137 -0.40 28.74 -3.85
CA ARG A 137 0.33 29.87 -3.22
C ARG A 137 0.08 29.93 -1.71
N SER A 138 -1.17 29.78 -1.27
CA SER A 138 -1.49 29.76 0.16
C SER A 138 -0.82 28.60 0.90
N SER A 139 -0.69 27.43 0.26
CA SER A 139 0.00 26.27 0.83
C SER A 139 1.52 26.47 0.86
N LEU A 140 2.10 27.13 -0.14
CA LEU A 140 3.54 27.42 -0.21
C LEU A 140 3.95 28.53 0.78
N ALA A 141 3.06 29.45 1.11
CA ALA A 141 3.29 30.51 2.09
C ALA A 141 3.36 30.00 3.54
N LEU A 142 2.82 28.81 3.80
CA LEU A 142 2.86 28.20 5.11
C LEU A 142 4.25 27.66 5.45
N THR A 143 4.63 27.77 6.71
CA THR A 143 5.81 27.09 7.25
C THR A 143 5.63 25.56 7.22
N PRO A 144 6.71 24.77 7.31
CA PRO A 144 6.60 23.31 7.37
C PRO A 144 5.70 22.81 8.50
N THR A 145 5.73 23.44 9.67
CA THR A 145 4.92 23.10 10.84
C THR A 145 3.44 23.36 10.57
N GLU A 146 3.10 24.51 9.98
CA GLU A 146 1.72 24.85 9.62
C GLU A 146 1.16 23.93 8.54
N ARG A 147 1.99 23.50 7.57
CA ARG A 147 1.56 22.49 6.57
C ARG A 147 1.21 21.16 7.22
N LEU A 148 2.01 20.70 8.20
CA LEU A 148 1.72 19.48 8.95
C LEU A 148 0.42 19.61 9.75
N ALA A 149 0.23 20.73 10.46
CA ALA A 149 -1.01 20.98 11.21
C ALA A 149 -2.25 21.01 10.30
N ARG A 150 -2.13 21.58 9.09
CA ARG A 150 -3.21 21.59 8.10
C ARG A 150 -3.49 20.20 7.55
N LEU A 151 -2.47 19.37 7.32
CA LEU A 151 -2.66 17.97 6.91
C LEU A 151 -3.38 17.16 7.98
N ASP A 152 -3.03 17.32 9.25
CA ASP A 152 -3.69 16.65 10.37
C ASP A 152 -5.16 17.08 10.50
N SER A 153 -5.44 18.38 10.37
CA SER A 153 -6.80 18.91 10.34
C SER A 153 -7.64 18.34 9.18
N ASN A 154 -7.05 18.26 7.98
CA ASN A 154 -7.71 17.68 6.81
C ASN A 154 -7.96 16.17 7.00
N ALA A 155 -7.01 15.45 7.58
CA ALA A 155 -7.17 14.02 7.87
C ALA A 155 -8.33 13.77 8.86
N ARG A 156 -8.43 14.58 9.91
CA ARG A 156 -9.55 14.53 10.87
C ARG A 156 -10.89 14.85 10.20
N PHE A 157 -10.93 15.84 9.33
CA PHE A 157 -12.13 16.20 8.57
C PHE A 157 -12.59 15.05 7.68
N VAL A 158 -11.69 14.46 6.90
CA VAL A 158 -12.00 13.29 6.05
C VAL A 158 -12.45 12.09 6.90
N ALA A 159 -11.83 11.86 8.06
CA ALA A 159 -12.27 10.82 8.98
C ALA A 159 -13.68 11.09 9.51
N ALA A 160 -14.00 12.33 9.88
CA ALA A 160 -15.32 12.73 10.33
C ALA A 160 -16.41 12.53 9.25
N LEU A 161 -16.11 12.86 7.99
CA LEU A 161 -17.01 12.61 6.86
C LEU A 161 -17.28 11.10 6.68
N ARG A 162 -16.25 10.27 6.73
CA ARG A 162 -16.40 8.80 6.61
C ARG A 162 -17.22 8.20 7.75
N HIS A 163 -17.10 8.75 8.95
CA HIS A 163 -17.94 8.33 10.10
C HIS A 163 -19.37 8.85 10.01
N GLY A 164 -19.58 10.03 9.45
CA GLY A 164 -20.91 10.59 9.17
C GLY A 164 -21.67 9.74 8.17
N ASP A 165 -21.05 9.36 7.06
CA ASP A 165 -21.65 8.49 6.04
C ASP A 165 -22.06 7.12 6.60
N ARG A 166 -21.23 6.51 7.44
CA ARG A 166 -21.54 5.23 8.08
C ARG A 166 -22.78 5.34 9.00
N ARG A 167 -22.92 6.44 9.74
CA ARG A 167 -24.09 6.67 10.58
C ARG A 167 -25.36 6.91 9.74
N ALA A 168 -25.25 7.66 8.65
CA ALA A 168 -26.37 7.91 7.74
C ALA A 168 -26.84 6.61 7.05
N GLN A 169 -25.92 5.76 6.61
CA GLN A 169 -26.23 4.44 6.05
C GLN A 169 -26.88 3.50 7.07
N ALA A 170 -26.34 3.44 8.29
CA ALA A 170 -26.91 2.61 9.36
C ALA A 170 -28.35 3.05 9.73
N THR A 171 -28.61 4.36 9.76
CA THR A 171 -29.95 4.91 10.05
C THR A 171 -30.90 4.68 8.88
N GLY A 172 -30.42 4.74 7.64
CA GLY A 172 -31.19 4.44 6.43
C GLY A 172 -31.65 2.99 6.37
N VAL A 173 -30.73 2.06 6.64
CA VAL A 173 -31.04 0.61 6.69
C VAL A 173 -32.06 0.28 7.76
N ARG A 174 -31.95 0.90 8.94
CA ARG A 174 -32.89 0.71 10.03
C ARG A 174 -34.31 1.19 9.69
N ARG A 175 -34.44 2.36 9.05
CA ARG A 175 -35.75 2.90 8.60
C ARG A 175 -36.41 2.02 7.54
N VAL A 176 -35.65 1.44 6.63
CA VAL A 176 -36.18 0.52 5.60
C VAL A 176 -36.64 -0.79 6.22
N ALA A 177 -35.91 -1.32 7.18
CA ALA A 177 -36.31 -2.53 7.92
C ALA A 177 -37.61 -2.31 8.74
N GLU A 178 -37.70 -1.19 9.45
CA GLU A 178 -38.88 -0.84 10.24
C GLU A 178 -40.14 -0.58 9.37
N ARG A 179 -39.96 -0.14 8.14
CA ARG A 179 -41.07 0.06 7.18
C ARG A 179 -41.59 -1.27 6.64
N ARG A 180 -40.69 -2.23 6.33
CA ARG A 180 -41.09 -3.57 5.89
C ARG A 180 -41.91 -4.33 6.94
N VAL A 181 -41.49 -4.27 8.20
CA VAL A 181 -42.23 -4.92 9.29
C VAL A 181 -43.63 -4.38 9.47
N ARG A 182 -43.85 -3.08 9.20
CA ARG A 182 -45.20 -2.46 9.26
C ARG A 182 -46.10 -2.72 8.04
N GLU A 183 -45.50 -3.15 6.93
CA GLU A 183 -46.25 -3.49 5.72
C GLU A 183 -46.66 -4.99 5.71
N GLU A 184 -46.11 -5.78 6.64
CA GLU A 184 -46.41 -7.23 6.81
C GLU A 184 -47.39 -7.49 7.97
N GLU A 185 -47.79 -6.50 8.80
CA GLU A 185 -48.84 -6.54 9.81
C GLU A 185 -50.19 -6.03 9.28
#